data_2fcca0c4d9dcb110b22310e1d9a48b72
#
_entry.id   2fcca0c4d9dcb110b22310e1d9a48b72
#
_cell.length_a   1.000
_cell.length_b   1.000
_cell.length_c   1.000
_cell.angle_alpha   90.00
_cell.angle_beta   90.00
_cell.angle_gamma   90.00
#
_symmetry.space_group_name_H-M   'P 1'
#
loop_
_entity.id
_entity.type
_entity.pdbx_description
1 polymer ?
#
loop_
_entity_poly.entity_id
_entity_poly.type
_entity_poly.pdbx_seq_one_letter_code
_entity_poly.pdbx_strand_id
1 'polypeptide(L)'
;HFIVSEPLTSFCFDVNQNIRKHNVGFINMGVESIVVPHISLFMGYVDNYEMLERVFCAVNSYAKTLAPFTFDSTCMYFKGVSASAPQYLFIDSLQNDFLMQQKAELDTRLKDIVYPIDWNMKEERAHITVGCYKNITPSVHEVVNSYNAIPSCKISQIGISISGKRGVCLSLLKAFDL
;
A
#
# COMPACT_ATOMS: atom_id res chain seq x y z
N HIS A 1 -6.79 1.24 -3.95
CA HIS A 1 -5.92 1.63 -2.82
C HIS A 1 -6.17 3.07 -2.42
N PHE A 2 -5.93 3.40 -1.15
CA PHE A 2 -5.82 4.79 -0.73
C PHE A 2 -4.45 5.35 -1.12
N ILE A 3 -4.44 6.59 -1.59
CA ILE A 3 -3.22 7.30 -1.98
C ILE A 3 -2.62 7.96 -0.74
N VAL A 4 -1.38 7.62 -0.44
CA VAL A 4 -0.62 8.21 0.67
C VAL A 4 -0.07 9.57 0.23
N SER A 5 -0.28 10.59 1.08
CA SER A 5 0.17 11.96 0.83
C SER A 5 1.42 12.33 1.65
N GLU A 6 1.96 13.51 1.41
CA GLU A 6 3.00 14.09 2.25
C GLU A 6 2.49 14.35 3.69
N PRO A 7 3.34 14.25 4.70
CA PRO A 7 4.79 13.98 4.65
C PRO A 7 5.16 12.49 4.64
N LEU A 8 4.17 11.58 4.72
CA LEU A 8 4.43 10.14 4.85
C LEU A 8 5.02 9.52 3.57
N THR A 9 4.70 10.07 2.40
CA THR A 9 5.31 9.64 1.12
C THR A 9 6.83 9.85 1.14
N SER A 10 7.30 11.05 1.49
CA SER A 10 8.73 11.36 1.60
C SER A 10 9.40 10.53 2.67
N PHE A 11 8.73 10.28 3.79
CA PHE A 11 9.22 9.38 4.84
C PHE A 11 9.46 7.96 4.32
N CYS A 12 8.49 7.38 3.59
CA CYS A 12 8.64 6.05 2.99
C CYS A 12 9.82 5.99 2.02
N PHE A 13 10.01 7.04 1.21
CA PHE A 13 11.13 7.13 0.29
C PHE A 13 12.46 7.16 1.03
N ASP A 14 12.58 7.99 2.06
CA ASP A 14 13.82 8.12 2.85
C ASP A 14 14.18 6.78 3.53
N VAL A 15 13.23 6.14 4.20
CA VAL A 15 13.43 4.83 4.83
C VAL A 15 13.88 3.79 3.79
N ASN A 16 13.18 3.70 2.66
CA ASN A 16 13.51 2.74 1.60
C ASN A 16 14.92 2.97 1.07
N GLN A 17 15.30 4.21 0.75
CA GLN A 17 16.61 4.55 0.20
C GLN A 17 17.72 4.31 1.23
N ASN A 18 17.51 4.63 2.51
CA ASN A 18 18.50 4.40 3.55
C ASN A 18 18.76 2.91 3.77
N ILE A 19 17.72 2.07 3.80
CA ILE A 19 17.90 0.61 3.89
C ILE A 19 18.63 0.07 2.66
N ARG A 20 18.35 0.58 1.47
CA ARG A 20 19.00 0.15 0.23
C ARG A 20 20.51 0.41 0.17
N LYS A 21 21.03 1.31 0.98
CA LYS A 21 22.51 1.49 1.15
C LYS A 21 23.16 0.27 1.83
N HIS A 22 22.39 -0.51 2.58
CA HIS A 22 22.87 -1.65 3.38
C HIS A 22 22.34 -3.00 2.88
N ASN A 23 21.36 -2.99 1.97
CA ASN A 23 20.70 -4.22 1.52
C ASN A 23 20.19 -4.12 0.08
N VAL A 24 20.12 -5.27 -0.59
CA VAL A 24 19.48 -5.38 -1.90
C VAL A 24 17.96 -5.49 -1.72
N GLY A 25 17.24 -4.41 -2.06
CA GLY A 25 15.79 -4.38 -2.05
C GLY A 25 15.20 -4.76 -3.41
N PHE A 26 14.06 -5.44 -3.38
CA PHE A 26 13.26 -5.76 -4.58
C PHE A 26 12.29 -4.64 -4.97
N ILE A 27 11.97 -3.76 -4.03
CA ILE A 27 11.14 -2.58 -4.26
C ILE A 27 12.03 -1.37 -4.10
N ASN A 28 12.10 -0.55 -5.15
CA ASN A 28 12.80 0.73 -5.14
C ASN A 28 11.77 1.85 -5.10
N MET A 29 11.79 2.65 -4.05
CA MET A 29 10.95 3.84 -3.90
C MET A 29 11.84 5.09 -3.90
N GLY A 30 11.36 6.18 -4.48
CA GLY A 30 12.09 7.46 -4.52
C GLY A 30 11.50 8.39 -5.56
N VAL A 31 12.03 9.60 -5.62
CA VAL A 31 11.52 10.67 -6.51
C VAL A 31 11.53 10.27 -7.99
N GLU A 32 12.52 9.46 -8.39
CA GLU A 32 12.63 8.96 -9.77
C GLU A 32 11.90 7.62 -9.99
N SER A 33 11.30 7.06 -8.94
CA SER A 33 10.59 5.79 -9.01
C SER A 33 9.12 6.01 -9.35
N ILE A 34 8.59 5.11 -10.21
CA ILE A 34 7.14 5.03 -10.46
C ILE A 34 6.39 4.35 -9.30
N VAL A 35 7.11 3.74 -8.36
CA VAL A 35 6.51 3.05 -7.21
C VAL A 35 6.18 4.05 -6.13
N VAL A 36 4.90 4.17 -5.81
CA VAL A 36 4.39 5.09 -4.80
C VAL A 36 3.86 4.33 -3.57
N PRO A 37 4.06 4.86 -2.34
CA PRO A 37 3.44 4.32 -1.14
C PRO A 37 1.92 4.38 -1.23
N HIS A 38 1.25 3.32 -0.79
CA HIS A 38 -0.22 3.25 -0.81
C HIS A 38 -0.73 2.25 0.22
N ILE A 39 -2.01 2.36 0.56
CA ILE A 39 -2.72 1.37 1.38
C ILE A 39 -3.58 0.54 0.43
N SER A 40 -3.22 -0.72 0.24
CA SER A 40 -3.97 -1.63 -0.62
C SER A 40 -5.32 -1.99 -0.02
N LEU A 41 -6.38 -1.85 -0.81
CA LEU A 41 -7.74 -2.22 -0.42
C LEU A 41 -8.20 -3.48 -1.16
N PHE A 42 -7.94 -3.54 -2.47
CA PHE A 42 -8.37 -4.63 -3.32
C PHE A 42 -7.37 -4.83 -4.45
N MET A 43 -7.12 -6.08 -4.84
CA MET A 43 -6.30 -6.45 -5.99
C MET A 43 -7.00 -7.53 -6.80
N GLY A 44 -6.95 -7.38 -8.12
CA GLY A 44 -7.57 -8.32 -9.04
C GLY A 44 -7.26 -7.97 -10.49
N TYR A 45 -7.92 -8.64 -11.40
CA TYR A 45 -7.81 -8.38 -12.83
C TYR A 45 -9.18 -8.29 -13.48
N VAL A 46 -9.23 -7.61 -14.60
CA VAL A 46 -10.40 -7.46 -15.47
C VAL A 46 -10.04 -7.92 -16.88
N ASP A 47 -10.97 -8.51 -17.60
CA ASP A 47 -10.71 -9.10 -18.90
C ASP A 47 -10.71 -8.08 -20.05
N ASN A 48 -11.39 -6.94 -19.87
CA ASN A 48 -11.60 -5.98 -20.93
C ASN A 48 -11.80 -4.55 -20.41
N TYR A 49 -11.83 -3.61 -21.34
CA TYR A 49 -12.00 -2.20 -21.04
C TYR A 49 -13.39 -1.87 -20.45
N GLU A 50 -14.45 -2.55 -20.87
CA GLU A 50 -15.80 -2.33 -20.32
C GLU A 50 -15.86 -2.65 -18.82
N MET A 51 -15.24 -3.77 -18.41
CA MET A 51 -15.11 -4.10 -16.98
C MET A 51 -14.28 -3.05 -16.24
N LEU A 52 -13.21 -2.53 -16.84
CA LEU A 52 -12.41 -1.46 -16.22
C LEU A 52 -13.24 -0.18 -16.02
N GLU A 53 -14.08 0.22 -16.97
CA GLU A 53 -14.99 1.36 -16.81
C GLU A 53 -16.01 1.12 -15.68
N ARG A 54 -16.52 -0.10 -15.53
CA ARG A 54 -17.39 -0.45 -14.41
C ARG A 54 -16.64 -0.34 -13.06
N VAL A 55 -15.35 -0.73 -13.01
CA VAL A 55 -14.52 -0.51 -11.83
C VAL A 55 -14.38 0.98 -11.52
N PHE A 56 -14.12 1.82 -12.53
CA PHE A 56 -14.05 3.28 -12.33
C PHE A 56 -15.34 3.84 -11.75
N CYS A 57 -16.48 3.42 -12.27
CA CYS A 57 -17.80 3.85 -11.77
C CYS A 57 -18.04 3.40 -10.32
N ALA A 58 -17.75 2.13 -10.01
CA ALA A 58 -17.93 1.57 -8.67
C ALA A 58 -17.03 2.27 -7.63
N VAL A 59 -15.75 2.48 -7.96
CA VAL A 59 -14.80 3.16 -7.06
C VAL A 59 -15.13 4.63 -6.89
N ASN A 60 -15.55 5.34 -7.95
CA ASN A 60 -16.02 6.72 -7.85
C ASN A 60 -17.27 6.86 -6.96
N SER A 61 -18.22 5.94 -7.13
CA SER A 61 -19.43 5.91 -6.28
C SER A 61 -19.07 5.62 -4.82
N TYR A 62 -18.10 4.75 -4.59
CA TYR A 62 -17.61 4.44 -3.26
C TYR A 62 -16.86 5.63 -2.63
N ALA A 63 -15.97 6.29 -3.37
CA ALA A 63 -15.23 7.45 -2.90
C ALA A 63 -16.17 8.52 -2.33
N LYS A 64 -17.28 8.79 -2.99
CA LYS A 64 -18.31 9.74 -2.56
C LYS A 64 -19.03 9.39 -1.25
N THR A 65 -18.90 8.18 -0.76
CA THR A 65 -19.45 7.75 0.55
C THR A 65 -18.47 7.95 1.70
N LEU A 66 -17.23 8.32 1.40
CA LEU A 66 -16.17 8.51 2.37
C LEU A 66 -15.88 10.01 2.59
N ALA A 67 -15.36 10.32 3.75
CA ALA A 67 -14.73 11.61 4.02
C ALA A 67 -13.20 11.42 4.15
N PRO A 68 -12.41 12.46 3.80
CA PRO A 68 -10.98 12.44 4.07
C PRO A 68 -10.70 12.15 5.55
N PHE A 69 -9.67 11.34 5.82
CA PHE A 69 -9.29 10.95 7.17
C PHE A 69 -7.75 11.07 7.36
N THR A 70 -7.33 11.08 8.62
CA THR A 70 -5.91 11.03 8.95
C THR A 70 -5.46 9.59 9.11
N PHE A 71 -4.38 9.21 8.44
CA PHE A 71 -3.69 7.95 8.69
C PHE A 71 -2.63 8.17 9.77
N ASP A 72 -2.77 7.47 10.87
CA ASP A 72 -1.81 7.42 11.96
C ASP A 72 -1.22 6.02 12.05
N SER A 73 0.10 5.95 12.25
CA SER A 73 0.83 4.69 12.32
C SER A 73 1.10 4.26 13.75
N THR A 74 1.26 2.95 13.94
CA THR A 74 1.72 2.38 15.21
C THR A 74 3.21 2.13 15.21
N CYS A 75 3.71 1.45 14.17
CA CYS A 75 5.11 1.03 14.07
C CYS A 75 5.49 0.63 12.64
N MET A 76 6.78 0.43 12.44
CA MET A 76 7.32 -0.32 11.31
C MET A 76 7.71 -1.73 11.76
N TYR A 77 7.45 -2.74 10.91
CA TYR A 77 7.85 -4.10 11.19
C TYR A 77 8.14 -4.89 9.92
N PHE A 78 9.00 -5.92 10.06
CA PHE A 78 9.27 -6.86 8.98
C PHE A 78 8.31 -8.05 9.02
N LYS A 79 7.76 -8.42 7.85
CA LYS A 79 6.92 -9.61 7.66
C LYS A 79 7.41 -10.41 6.46
N GLY A 80 7.60 -11.70 6.65
CA GLY A 80 7.94 -12.65 5.60
C GLY A 80 7.42 -14.04 5.93
N VAL A 81 7.43 -14.92 4.93
CA VAL A 81 6.95 -16.30 5.08
C VAL A 81 7.95 -17.13 5.89
N SER A 82 9.24 -16.83 5.79
CA SER A 82 10.33 -17.45 6.54
C SER A 82 11.55 -16.53 6.58
N ALA A 83 12.52 -16.79 7.44
CA ALA A 83 13.76 -16.00 7.54
C ALA A 83 14.58 -15.98 6.26
N SER A 84 14.47 -17.02 5.42
CA SER A 84 15.16 -17.13 4.11
C SER A 84 14.37 -16.54 2.94
N ALA A 85 13.08 -16.25 3.15
CA ALA A 85 12.24 -15.61 2.16
C ALA A 85 12.43 -14.10 2.17
N PRO A 86 12.09 -13.38 1.07
CA PRO A 86 12.03 -11.93 1.10
C PRO A 86 11.12 -11.42 2.20
N GLN A 87 11.60 -10.40 2.93
CA GLN A 87 10.89 -9.75 4.01
C GLN A 87 10.34 -8.40 3.53
N TYR A 88 9.07 -8.16 3.78
CA TYR A 88 8.46 -6.86 3.54
C TYR A 88 8.61 -5.98 4.78
N LEU A 89 8.94 -4.71 4.60
CA LEU A 89 8.84 -3.69 5.63
C LEU A 89 7.50 -2.98 5.49
N PHE A 90 6.67 -3.06 6.51
CA PHE A 90 5.36 -2.46 6.58
C PHE A 90 5.31 -1.35 7.62
N ILE A 91 4.49 -0.33 7.35
CA ILE A 91 3.99 0.61 8.35
C ILE A 91 2.57 0.17 8.70
N ASP A 92 2.32 -0.11 9.97
CA ASP A 92 1.02 -0.52 10.50
C ASP A 92 0.14 0.70 10.83
N SER A 93 -1.17 0.53 10.82
CA SER A 93 -2.15 1.58 11.05
C SER A 93 -2.77 1.48 12.44
N LEU A 94 -2.98 2.64 13.09
CA LEU A 94 -3.85 2.76 14.28
C LEU A 94 -5.32 2.51 13.92
N GLN A 95 -5.74 2.85 12.70
CA GLN A 95 -7.11 2.71 12.21
C GLN A 95 -7.34 1.38 11.48
N ASN A 96 -6.68 0.29 11.92
CA ASN A 96 -6.75 -0.99 11.21
C ASN A 96 -8.20 -1.46 10.99
N ASP A 97 -9.05 -1.43 12.01
CA ASP A 97 -10.43 -1.90 11.91
C ASP A 97 -11.24 -1.08 10.90
N PHE A 98 -11.09 0.23 10.90
CA PHE A 98 -11.69 1.10 9.91
C PHE A 98 -11.21 0.73 8.49
N LEU A 99 -9.91 0.60 8.28
CA LEU A 99 -9.35 0.29 6.96
C LEU A 99 -9.76 -1.11 6.47
N MET A 100 -9.86 -2.09 7.38
CA MET A 100 -10.34 -3.43 7.04
C MET A 100 -11.84 -3.43 6.71
N GLN A 101 -12.63 -2.58 7.36
CA GLN A 101 -14.02 -2.37 6.97
C GLN A 101 -14.13 -1.76 5.56
N GLN A 102 -13.29 -0.76 5.23
CA GLN A 102 -13.26 -0.17 3.89
C GLN A 102 -12.85 -1.19 2.82
N LYS A 103 -11.92 -2.08 3.15
CA LYS A 103 -11.53 -3.21 2.28
C LYS A 103 -12.71 -4.13 2.01
N ALA A 104 -13.44 -4.56 3.04
CA ALA A 104 -14.60 -5.44 2.92
C ALA A 104 -15.75 -4.80 2.12
N GLU A 105 -15.99 -3.51 2.32
CA GLU A 105 -17.00 -2.76 1.58
C GLU A 105 -16.63 -2.68 0.09
N LEU A 106 -15.38 -2.38 -0.23
CA LEU A 106 -14.93 -2.31 -1.63
C LEU A 106 -14.94 -3.69 -2.29
N ASP A 107 -14.57 -4.75 -1.57
CA ASP A 107 -14.66 -6.14 -2.05
C ASP A 107 -16.11 -6.49 -2.44
N THR A 108 -17.07 -6.13 -1.59
CA THR A 108 -18.50 -6.32 -1.87
C THR A 108 -18.95 -5.61 -3.14
N ARG A 109 -18.46 -4.40 -3.40
CA ARG A 109 -18.80 -3.62 -4.60
C ARG A 109 -18.15 -4.14 -5.88
N LEU A 110 -16.98 -4.77 -5.76
CA LEU A 110 -16.18 -5.22 -6.91
C LEU A 110 -16.32 -6.71 -7.23
N LYS A 111 -16.90 -7.53 -6.36
CA LYS A 111 -16.94 -9.00 -6.46
C LYS A 111 -17.51 -9.53 -7.80
N ASP A 112 -18.45 -8.81 -8.44
CA ASP A 112 -19.08 -9.20 -9.70
C ASP A 112 -18.47 -8.46 -10.91
N ILE A 113 -17.40 -7.70 -10.70
CA ILE A 113 -16.74 -6.88 -11.72
C ILE A 113 -15.28 -7.28 -11.91
N VAL A 114 -14.60 -7.67 -10.82
CA VAL A 114 -13.16 -7.95 -10.81
C VAL A 114 -12.91 -9.36 -10.34
N TYR A 115 -12.04 -10.09 -11.00
CA TYR A 115 -11.56 -11.39 -10.54
C TYR A 115 -10.51 -11.18 -9.44
N PRO A 116 -10.83 -11.48 -8.16
CA PRO A 116 -9.90 -11.25 -7.06
C PRO A 116 -8.70 -12.19 -7.14
N ILE A 117 -7.56 -11.74 -6.68
CA ILE A 117 -6.40 -12.60 -6.45
C ILE A 117 -6.42 -13.13 -5.01
N ASP A 118 -5.78 -14.28 -4.77
CA ASP A 118 -5.73 -14.95 -3.45
C ASP A 118 -5.19 -14.07 -2.32
N TRP A 119 -4.43 -13.03 -2.65
CA TRP A 119 -3.89 -12.10 -1.67
C TRP A 119 -4.99 -11.38 -0.87
N ASN A 120 -6.10 -11.01 -1.52
CA ASN A 120 -7.22 -10.30 -0.88
C ASN A 120 -7.80 -11.07 0.31
N MET A 121 -7.73 -12.39 0.27
CA MET A 121 -8.31 -13.29 1.29
C MET A 121 -7.39 -13.49 2.50
N LYS A 122 -6.10 -13.14 2.40
CA LYS A 122 -5.06 -13.50 3.39
C LYS A 122 -4.57 -12.34 4.24
N GLU A 123 -4.85 -11.10 3.83
CA GLU A 123 -4.39 -9.94 4.58
C GLU A 123 -5.37 -9.61 5.72
N GLU A 124 -4.86 -9.72 6.95
CA GLU A 124 -5.60 -9.44 8.18
C GLU A 124 -5.42 -8.00 8.68
N ARG A 125 -4.48 -7.26 8.09
CA ARG A 125 -4.12 -5.90 8.51
C ARG A 125 -3.86 -4.99 7.32
N ALA A 126 -4.41 -3.78 7.38
CA ALA A 126 -4.08 -2.72 6.44
C ALA A 126 -2.72 -2.12 6.78
N HIS A 127 -1.88 -1.94 5.76
CA HIS A 127 -0.53 -1.44 5.93
C HIS A 127 -0.06 -0.63 4.71
N ILE A 128 1.01 0.12 4.90
CA ILE A 128 1.78 0.71 3.79
C ILE A 128 3.06 -0.12 3.62
N THR A 129 3.32 -0.59 2.41
CA THR A 129 4.58 -1.26 2.08
C THR A 129 5.66 -0.22 1.83
N VAL A 130 6.75 -0.26 2.62
CA VAL A 130 7.92 0.62 2.45
C VAL A 130 8.98 -0.03 1.60
N GLY A 131 9.08 -1.36 1.63
CA GLY A 131 10.07 -2.09 0.84
C GLY A 131 9.93 -3.59 0.95
N CYS A 132 10.73 -4.30 0.15
CA CYS A 132 10.86 -5.75 0.20
C CYS A 132 12.35 -6.08 0.03
N TYR A 133 12.94 -6.84 0.96
CA TYR A 133 14.37 -7.06 1.06
C TYR A 133 14.70 -8.55 1.14
N LYS A 134 15.85 -8.95 0.59
CA LYS A 134 16.25 -10.36 0.53
C LYS A 134 16.71 -10.90 1.89
N ASN A 135 17.53 -10.13 2.60
CA ASN A 135 18.09 -10.52 3.89
C ASN A 135 17.99 -9.33 4.84
N ILE A 136 17.49 -9.56 6.04
CA ILE A 136 17.45 -8.52 7.07
C ILE A 136 18.65 -8.71 7.98
N THR A 137 19.60 -7.79 7.90
CA THR A 137 20.82 -7.77 8.70
C THR A 137 20.64 -6.89 9.94
N PRO A 138 21.51 -7.00 10.99
CA PRO A 138 21.48 -6.07 12.12
C PRO A 138 21.53 -4.60 11.70
N SER A 139 22.35 -4.24 10.70
CA SER A 139 22.43 -2.87 10.19
C SER A 139 21.11 -2.38 9.57
N VAL A 140 20.31 -3.25 8.96
CA VAL A 140 18.98 -2.88 8.47
C VAL A 140 18.03 -2.60 9.63
N HIS A 141 18.09 -3.40 10.71
CA HIS A 141 17.31 -3.13 11.91
C HIS A 141 17.72 -1.81 12.57
N GLU A 142 19.02 -1.51 12.63
CA GLU A 142 19.53 -0.24 13.16
C GLU A 142 18.99 0.95 12.37
N VAL A 143 18.97 0.87 11.03
CA VAL A 143 18.37 1.91 10.18
C VAL A 143 16.90 2.09 10.51
N VAL A 144 16.10 1.02 10.56
CA VAL A 144 14.66 1.11 10.87
C VAL A 144 14.43 1.70 12.26
N ASN A 145 15.20 1.26 13.25
CA ASN A 145 15.10 1.72 14.64
C ASN A 145 15.57 3.16 14.84
N SER A 146 16.33 3.73 13.91
CA SER A 146 16.72 5.15 13.97
C SER A 146 15.59 6.12 13.69
N TYR A 147 14.50 5.64 13.10
CA TYR A 147 13.29 6.44 12.85
C TYR A 147 12.40 6.43 14.10
N ASN A 148 12.51 7.45 14.93
CA ASN A 148 11.81 7.53 16.22
C ASN A 148 10.33 7.91 16.10
N ALA A 149 9.91 8.47 14.98
CA ALA A 149 8.54 8.87 14.73
C ALA A 149 8.18 8.68 13.26
N ILE A 150 6.99 8.15 13.03
CA ILE A 150 6.40 8.00 11.70
C ILE A 150 5.37 9.13 11.55
N PRO A 151 5.49 9.99 10.53
CA PRO A 151 4.55 11.10 10.37
C PRO A 151 3.15 10.60 10.00
N SER A 152 2.13 11.28 10.50
CA SER A 152 0.75 11.11 10.03
C SER A 152 0.60 11.74 8.65
N CYS A 153 -0.41 11.27 7.88
CA CYS A 153 -0.78 11.93 6.63
C CYS A 153 -2.30 11.99 6.46
N LYS A 154 -2.76 12.96 5.66
CA LYS A 154 -4.16 13.04 5.25
C LYS A 154 -4.40 12.14 4.05
N ILE A 155 -5.34 11.23 4.18
CA ILE A 155 -5.86 10.44 3.06
C ILE A 155 -7.10 11.17 2.53
N SER A 156 -7.01 11.66 1.30
CA SER A 156 -8.09 12.40 0.65
C SER A 156 -8.46 11.84 -0.72
N GLN A 157 -7.78 10.76 -1.16
CA GLN A 157 -8.02 10.17 -2.47
C GLN A 157 -7.94 8.65 -2.43
N ILE A 158 -8.75 8.02 -3.27
CA ILE A 158 -8.65 6.60 -3.60
C ILE A 158 -8.24 6.47 -5.06
N GLY A 159 -7.28 5.58 -5.35
CA GLY A 159 -6.72 5.37 -6.67
C GLY A 159 -6.96 3.97 -7.22
N ILE A 160 -7.01 3.88 -8.53
CA ILE A 160 -6.95 2.63 -9.30
C ILE A 160 -5.64 2.64 -10.07
N SER A 161 -4.86 1.58 -9.92
CA SER A 161 -3.52 1.49 -10.50
C SER A 161 -3.26 0.15 -11.16
N ILE A 162 -2.33 0.14 -12.10
CA ILE A 162 -1.74 -1.11 -12.58
C ILE A 162 -0.82 -1.64 -11.49
N SER A 163 -1.06 -2.90 -11.06
CA SER A 163 -0.23 -3.58 -10.09
C SER A 163 0.93 -4.30 -10.75
N GLY A 164 2.12 -4.15 -10.17
CA GLY A 164 3.31 -4.90 -10.53
C GLY A 164 3.55 -6.09 -9.61
N LYS A 165 4.70 -6.74 -9.78
CA LYS A 165 5.14 -7.82 -8.88
C LYS A 165 5.19 -7.31 -7.44
N ARG A 166 4.81 -8.14 -6.49
CA ARG A 166 4.79 -7.83 -5.04
C ARG A 166 3.82 -6.73 -4.64
N GLY A 167 2.77 -6.49 -5.42
CA GLY A 167 1.73 -5.52 -5.09
C GLY A 167 2.14 -4.05 -5.21
N VAL A 168 3.25 -3.75 -5.89
CA VAL A 168 3.64 -2.35 -6.12
C VAL A 168 2.69 -1.67 -7.10
N CYS A 169 2.39 -0.41 -6.85
CA CYS A 169 1.66 0.44 -7.78
C CYS A 169 2.64 0.94 -8.86
N LEU A 170 2.46 0.50 -10.11
CA LEU A 170 3.33 0.87 -11.24
C LEU A 170 2.84 2.12 -11.97
N SER A 171 1.54 2.30 -12.07
CA SER A 171 0.95 3.42 -12.79
C SER A 171 -0.44 3.69 -12.26
N LEU A 172 -0.69 4.92 -11.85
CA LEU A 172 -2.01 5.39 -11.47
C LEU A 172 -2.85 5.59 -12.72
N LEU A 173 -3.94 4.84 -12.86
CA LEU A 173 -4.88 4.96 -13.96
C LEU A 173 -5.89 6.08 -13.69
N LYS A 174 -6.38 6.17 -12.47
CA LYS A 174 -7.38 7.16 -12.06
C LYS A 174 -7.37 7.36 -10.55
N ALA A 175 -7.61 8.59 -10.11
CA ALA A 175 -7.84 8.95 -8.72
C ALA A 175 -9.21 9.62 -8.57
N PHE A 176 -9.81 9.45 -7.39
CA PHE A 176 -11.08 10.06 -7.00
C PHE A 176 -10.92 10.67 -5.61
N ASP A 177 -11.44 11.88 -5.43
CA ASP A 177 -11.48 12.55 -4.14
C ASP A 177 -12.51 11.88 -3.22
N LEU A 178 -12.17 11.82 -1.92
CA LEU A 178 -13.04 11.31 -0.86
C LEU A 178 -13.95 12.41 -0.33
#